data_ab67b7d626e39640802d80c275537569
#
_entry.id   ab67b7d626e39640802d80c275537569
#
_cell.length_a   1.000
_cell.length_b   1.000
_cell.length_c   1.000
_cell.angle_alpha   90.00
_cell.angle_beta   90.00
_cell.angle_gamma   90.00
#
_symmetry.space_group_name_H-M   'P 1'
#
loop_
_entity.id
_entity.type
_entity.pdbx_description
1 polymer ?
#
loop_
_entity_poly.entity_id
_entity_poly.type
_entity_poly.pdbx_seq_one_letter_code
_entity_poly.pdbx_strand_id
1 'polypeptide(L)'
;FDSKLKKLGKNVVLGFFAAITLLLTLLCLFNNAYLSWDEHTTIVADKPFYLLLWFIIVLFFVYFVRKHYRTQETYYFNKIFIILSLILLIVGIFMIFKFDFVPVANQANILEAAAGLKNGNYSYFTPMGYVGKCSNQAGIVVILYYLSFIFGENNYQAFQVLNIIGLLVSYYCLCKISQISFHNDELKNWTLILLFIFFPLTFYVAFVYGNIFGHTFSLLAILAGYQYFETSKIKYIVLSIVSIIFAMMFKSNYMIVFVAMVIFILFDIILNKKYTSIILLILFVPAYFAS
;
A
#
# COMPACT_ATOMS: atom_id res chain seq x y z
N PHE A 1 -19.85 -29.11 14.04
CA PHE A 1 -20.25 -28.42 12.80
C PHE A 1 -19.39 -27.19 12.56
N ASP A 2 -19.17 -26.37 13.56
CA ASP A 2 -18.39 -25.13 13.48
C ASP A 2 -16.91 -25.32 13.04
N SER A 3 -16.25 -26.37 13.53
CA SER A 3 -14.83 -26.61 13.20
C SER A 3 -14.62 -27.04 11.75
N LYS A 4 -15.55 -27.82 11.19
CA LYS A 4 -15.51 -28.23 9.78
C LYS A 4 -15.77 -27.05 8.85
N LEU A 5 -16.72 -26.18 9.18
CA LEU A 5 -17.05 -25.00 8.39
C LEU A 5 -15.89 -23.99 8.39
N LYS A 6 -15.28 -23.75 9.55
CA LYS A 6 -14.07 -22.91 9.67
C LYS A 6 -12.91 -23.47 8.84
N LYS A 7 -12.67 -24.79 8.88
CA LYS A 7 -11.63 -25.45 8.09
C LYS A 7 -11.91 -25.36 6.59
N LEU A 8 -13.18 -25.56 6.18
CA LEU A 8 -13.59 -25.42 4.79
C LEU A 8 -13.37 -23.98 4.30
N GLY A 9 -13.87 -22.99 5.04
CA GLY A 9 -13.68 -21.56 4.70
C GLY A 9 -12.21 -21.20 4.57
N LYS A 10 -11.37 -21.62 5.52
CA LYS A 10 -9.92 -21.41 5.44
C LYS A 10 -9.31 -22.03 4.17
N ASN A 11 -9.66 -23.27 3.85
CA ASN A 11 -9.12 -23.96 2.67
C ASN A 11 -9.57 -23.29 1.36
N VAL A 12 -10.82 -22.81 1.28
CA VAL A 12 -11.33 -22.07 0.13
C VAL A 12 -10.55 -20.78 -0.06
N VAL A 13 -10.40 -19.97 1.00
CA VAL A 13 -9.64 -18.70 0.92
C VAL A 13 -8.18 -18.94 0.52
N LEU A 14 -7.52 -19.94 1.14
CA LEU A 14 -6.14 -20.29 0.80
C LEU A 14 -6.02 -20.80 -0.64
N GLY A 15 -7.00 -21.59 -1.12
CA GLY A 15 -7.03 -22.08 -2.50
C GLY A 15 -7.15 -20.95 -3.51
N PHE A 16 -8.07 -20.01 -3.30
CA PHE A 16 -8.20 -18.82 -4.14
C PHE A 16 -6.95 -17.96 -4.10
N PHE A 17 -6.40 -17.71 -2.91
CA PHE A 17 -5.16 -16.93 -2.77
C PHE A 17 -4.00 -17.59 -3.52
N ALA A 18 -3.81 -18.89 -3.36
CA ALA A 18 -2.76 -19.63 -4.04
C ALA A 18 -2.94 -19.61 -5.57
N ALA A 19 -4.18 -19.79 -6.06
CA ALA A 19 -4.49 -19.76 -7.48
C ALA A 19 -4.22 -18.37 -8.11
N ILE A 20 -4.68 -17.30 -7.46
CA ILE A 20 -4.45 -15.92 -7.93
C ILE A 20 -2.96 -15.58 -7.87
N THR A 21 -2.29 -15.93 -6.77
CA THR A 21 -0.84 -15.67 -6.62
C THR A 21 -0.04 -16.42 -7.68
N LEU A 22 -0.35 -17.69 -7.93
CA LEU A 22 0.30 -18.48 -8.98
C LEU A 22 0.07 -17.86 -10.37
N LEU A 23 -1.17 -17.49 -10.70
CA LEU A 23 -1.50 -16.86 -11.97
C LEU A 23 -0.73 -15.55 -12.16
N LEU A 24 -0.76 -14.66 -11.18
CA LEU A 24 -0.05 -13.38 -11.23
C LEU A 24 1.47 -13.60 -11.33
N THR A 25 2.01 -14.55 -10.58
CA THR A 25 3.44 -14.90 -10.64
C THR A 25 3.82 -15.37 -12.04
N LEU A 26 3.04 -16.28 -12.64
CA LEU A 26 3.30 -16.75 -13.99
C LEU A 26 3.20 -15.61 -15.02
N LEU A 27 2.19 -14.75 -14.93
CA LEU A 27 2.07 -13.59 -15.81
C LEU A 27 3.27 -12.66 -15.69
N CYS A 28 3.71 -12.33 -14.46
CA CYS A 28 4.86 -11.47 -14.23
C CYS A 28 6.21 -12.13 -14.59
N LEU A 29 6.29 -13.47 -14.53
CA LEU A 29 7.49 -14.20 -14.93
C LEU A 29 7.72 -14.20 -16.45
N PHE A 30 6.67 -14.19 -17.24
CA PHE A 30 6.78 -14.30 -18.70
C PHE A 30 6.52 -13.00 -19.44
N ASN A 31 6.05 -11.96 -18.76
CA ASN A 31 5.69 -10.71 -19.40
C ASN A 31 6.19 -9.51 -18.60
N ASN A 32 6.68 -8.49 -19.31
CA ASN A 32 6.95 -7.17 -18.80
C ASN A 32 5.90 -6.18 -19.28
N ALA A 33 5.58 -5.20 -18.43
CA ALA A 33 4.76 -4.07 -18.80
C ALA A 33 5.65 -2.84 -19.02
N TYR A 34 5.59 -2.27 -20.21
CA TYR A 34 6.21 -0.98 -20.52
C TYR A 34 5.14 0.10 -20.45
N LEU A 35 5.40 1.12 -19.65
CA LEU A 35 4.55 2.29 -19.57
C LEU A 35 5.15 3.37 -20.49
N SER A 36 4.40 3.79 -21.53
CA SER A 36 4.79 4.91 -22.35
C SER A 36 4.59 6.24 -21.60
N TRP A 37 5.15 7.31 -22.13
CA TRP A 37 5.07 8.63 -21.50
C TRP A 37 3.63 9.18 -21.41
N ASP A 38 2.73 8.73 -22.29
CA ASP A 38 1.30 9.01 -22.29
C ASP A 38 0.46 8.05 -21.43
N GLU A 39 1.15 7.28 -20.56
CA GLU A 39 0.57 6.27 -19.64
C GLU A 39 -0.10 5.07 -20.32
N HIS A 40 0.12 4.85 -21.63
CA HIS A 40 -0.29 3.62 -22.28
C HIS A 40 0.62 2.45 -21.90
N THR A 41 0.00 1.37 -21.44
CA THR A 41 0.72 0.16 -21.05
C THR A 41 0.77 -0.83 -22.21
N THR A 42 1.97 -1.22 -22.62
CA THR A 42 2.20 -2.30 -23.57
C THR A 42 2.80 -3.51 -22.86
N ILE A 43 2.23 -4.69 -23.10
CA ILE A 43 2.73 -5.95 -22.53
C ILE A 43 3.64 -6.61 -23.56
N VAL A 44 4.87 -6.91 -23.15
CA VAL A 44 5.89 -7.54 -23.99
C VAL A 44 6.40 -8.80 -23.30
N ALA A 45 6.58 -9.87 -24.06
CA ALA A 45 7.13 -11.11 -23.53
C ALA A 45 8.58 -10.92 -23.06
N ASP A 46 8.90 -11.42 -21.88
CA ASP A 46 10.24 -11.38 -21.31
C ASP A 46 11.19 -12.36 -21.98
N LYS A 47 12.48 -12.03 -21.93
CA LYS A 47 13.54 -12.96 -22.36
C LYS A 47 13.82 -13.97 -21.24
N PRO A 48 13.56 -15.26 -21.40
CA PRO A 48 13.67 -16.27 -20.33
C PRO A 48 15.05 -16.32 -19.66
N PHE A 49 16.10 -15.94 -20.40
CA PHE A 49 17.47 -15.93 -19.88
C PHE A 49 17.67 -14.95 -18.70
N TYR A 50 17.15 -13.73 -18.81
CA TYR A 50 17.28 -12.73 -17.74
C TYR A 50 16.47 -13.12 -16.51
N LEU A 51 15.33 -13.76 -16.70
CA LEU A 51 14.51 -14.32 -15.67
C LEU A 51 15.22 -15.40 -14.87
N LEU A 52 15.83 -16.37 -15.59
CA LEU A 52 16.61 -17.43 -14.96
C LEU A 52 17.79 -16.87 -14.14
N LEU A 53 18.52 -15.91 -14.71
CA LEU A 53 19.63 -15.24 -14.02
C LEU A 53 19.16 -14.53 -12.75
N TRP A 54 18.07 -13.77 -12.83
CA TRP A 54 17.48 -13.10 -11.68
C TRP A 54 17.04 -14.08 -10.60
N PHE A 55 16.39 -15.16 -10.99
CA PHE A 55 15.94 -16.22 -10.08
C PHE A 55 17.13 -16.87 -9.33
N ILE A 56 18.22 -17.15 -10.03
CA ILE A 56 19.46 -17.69 -9.43
C ILE A 56 20.04 -16.68 -8.42
N ILE A 57 20.09 -15.38 -8.75
CA ILE A 57 20.58 -14.34 -7.87
C ILE A 57 19.72 -14.27 -6.60
N VAL A 58 18.40 -14.29 -6.72
CA VAL A 58 17.47 -14.27 -5.58
C VAL A 58 17.65 -15.50 -4.71
N LEU A 59 17.71 -16.69 -5.29
CA LEU A 59 17.94 -17.94 -4.54
C LEU A 59 19.27 -17.92 -3.79
N PHE A 60 20.35 -17.47 -4.46
CA PHE A 60 21.66 -17.35 -3.82
C PHE A 60 21.63 -16.36 -2.66
N PHE A 61 20.96 -15.22 -2.83
CA PHE A 61 20.80 -14.22 -1.79
C PHE A 61 20.01 -14.77 -0.59
N VAL A 62 18.87 -15.40 -0.85
CA VAL A 62 18.05 -16.04 0.21
C VAL A 62 18.86 -17.10 0.97
N TYR A 63 19.61 -17.95 0.24
CA TYR A 63 20.50 -18.95 0.85
C TYR A 63 21.58 -18.30 1.73
N PHE A 64 22.24 -17.24 1.20
CA PHE A 64 23.28 -16.51 1.94
C PHE A 64 22.74 -15.87 3.22
N VAL A 65 21.60 -15.17 3.12
CA VAL A 65 20.95 -14.56 4.27
C VAL A 65 20.56 -15.63 5.30
N ARG A 66 19.92 -16.72 4.85
CA ARG A 66 19.54 -17.83 5.76
C ARG A 66 20.73 -18.44 6.47
N LYS A 67 21.87 -18.57 5.80
CA LYS A 67 23.09 -19.16 6.38
C LYS A 67 23.78 -18.25 7.39
N HIS A 68 23.80 -16.94 7.12
CA HIS A 68 24.60 -15.98 7.90
C HIS A 68 23.78 -15.15 8.88
N TYR A 69 22.47 -15.07 8.69
CA TYR A 69 21.58 -14.23 9.47
C TYR A 69 20.75 -15.05 10.45
N ARG A 70 21.11 -15.00 11.75
CA ARG A 70 20.27 -15.54 12.81
C ARG A 70 19.17 -14.53 13.11
N THR A 71 17.99 -14.79 12.57
CA THR A 71 16.85 -13.84 12.49
C THR A 71 16.03 -13.71 13.78
N GLN A 72 16.45 -14.33 14.89
CA GLN A 72 15.61 -14.48 16.08
C GLN A 72 15.55 -13.27 17.03
N GLU A 73 16.38 -12.23 16.85
CA GLU A 73 16.40 -11.12 17.79
C GLU A 73 15.65 -9.88 17.29
N THR A 74 14.67 -9.44 18.07
CA THR A 74 13.89 -8.19 17.80
C THR A 74 14.78 -6.95 17.73
N TYR A 75 15.91 -6.95 18.45
CA TYR A 75 16.88 -5.85 18.40
C TYR A 75 17.47 -5.66 17.01
N TYR A 76 17.82 -6.75 16.33
CA TYR A 76 18.36 -6.68 14.97
C TYR A 76 17.33 -6.17 13.95
N PHE A 77 16.04 -6.50 14.13
CA PHE A 77 15.00 -5.98 13.25
C PHE A 77 15.01 -4.45 13.21
N ASN A 78 14.92 -3.79 14.36
CA ASN A 78 14.85 -2.34 14.42
C ASN A 78 16.11 -1.68 13.82
N LYS A 79 17.29 -2.21 14.13
CA LYS A 79 18.56 -1.69 13.60
C LYS A 79 18.62 -1.83 12.08
N ILE A 80 18.28 -3.00 11.54
CA ILE A 80 18.31 -3.26 10.10
C ILE A 80 17.25 -2.44 9.39
N PHE A 81 16.03 -2.36 9.94
CA PHE A 81 14.97 -1.52 9.38
C PHE A 81 15.42 -0.07 9.27
N ILE A 82 16.03 0.50 10.31
CA ILE A 82 16.52 1.88 10.29
C ILE A 82 17.61 2.06 9.22
N ILE A 83 18.60 1.15 9.16
CA ILE A 83 19.67 1.24 8.17
C ILE A 83 19.13 1.17 6.75
N LEU A 84 18.29 0.18 6.45
CA LEU A 84 17.69 0.02 5.12
C LEU A 84 16.76 1.19 4.77
N SER A 85 16.02 1.72 5.74
CA SER A 85 15.18 2.90 5.55
C SER A 85 16.00 4.15 5.23
N LEU A 86 17.12 4.36 5.89
CA LEU A 86 18.03 5.47 5.59
C LEU A 86 18.63 5.32 4.18
N ILE A 87 19.05 4.11 3.78
CA ILE A 87 19.52 3.85 2.43
C ILE A 87 18.44 4.17 1.41
N LEU A 88 17.21 3.67 1.62
CA LEU A 88 16.10 3.92 0.69
C LEU A 88 15.74 5.41 0.62
N LEU A 89 15.77 6.12 1.76
CA LEU A 89 15.52 7.55 1.81
C LEU A 89 16.58 8.33 1.00
N ILE A 90 17.87 8.05 1.22
CA ILE A 90 18.97 8.70 0.52
C ILE A 90 18.89 8.42 -1.00
N VAL A 91 18.74 7.16 -1.38
CA VAL A 91 18.64 6.74 -2.79
C VAL A 91 17.39 7.33 -3.44
N GLY A 92 16.25 7.29 -2.76
CA GLY A 92 15.00 7.84 -3.27
C GLY A 92 15.06 9.35 -3.46
N ILE A 93 15.59 10.11 -2.50
CA ILE A 93 15.81 11.56 -2.62
C ILE A 93 16.76 11.85 -3.77
N PHE A 94 17.89 11.14 -3.85
CA PHE A 94 18.85 11.28 -4.95
C PHE A 94 18.18 11.06 -6.31
N MET A 95 17.38 10.00 -6.45
CA MET A 95 16.65 9.70 -7.68
C MET A 95 15.69 10.82 -8.06
N ILE A 96 14.86 11.31 -7.11
CA ILE A 96 13.89 12.36 -7.36
C ILE A 96 14.56 13.62 -7.89
N PHE A 97 15.61 14.10 -7.23
CA PHE A 97 16.26 15.36 -7.62
C PHE A 97 17.24 15.21 -8.80
N LYS A 98 17.84 14.03 -9.00
CA LYS A 98 18.78 13.81 -10.11
C LYS A 98 18.07 13.59 -11.43
N PHE A 99 16.98 12.83 -11.43
CA PHE A 99 16.27 12.45 -12.66
C PHE A 99 15.07 13.36 -12.95
N ASP A 100 14.65 14.16 -11.97
CA ASP A 100 13.57 15.13 -12.08
C ASP A 100 12.32 14.53 -12.79
N PHE A 101 11.68 13.58 -12.13
CA PHE A 101 10.50 12.88 -12.66
C PHE A 101 9.29 13.82 -12.74
N VAL A 102 9.28 14.66 -13.76
CA VAL A 102 8.19 15.62 -14.01
C VAL A 102 6.90 14.86 -14.29
N PRO A 103 5.81 15.17 -13.56
CA PRO A 103 4.51 14.58 -13.81
C PRO A 103 3.99 14.89 -15.21
N VAL A 104 3.51 13.85 -15.89
CA VAL A 104 2.92 13.93 -17.24
C VAL A 104 1.51 13.36 -17.26
N ALA A 105 0.76 13.59 -18.33
CA ALA A 105 -0.56 13.04 -18.58
C ALA A 105 -1.51 13.23 -17.36
N ASN A 106 -2.06 12.17 -16.81
CA ASN A 106 -3.01 12.24 -15.70
C ASN A 106 -2.41 12.84 -14.42
N GLN A 107 -1.12 12.68 -14.17
CA GLN A 107 -0.44 13.26 -13.00
C GLN A 107 -0.34 14.78 -13.12
N ALA A 108 -0.08 15.30 -14.32
CA ALA A 108 -0.08 16.73 -14.57
C ALA A 108 -1.49 17.34 -14.35
N ASN A 109 -2.53 16.67 -14.84
CA ASN A 109 -3.92 17.10 -14.63
C ASN A 109 -4.30 17.16 -13.12
N ILE A 110 -3.79 16.23 -12.30
CA ILE A 110 -4.02 16.22 -10.85
C ILE A 110 -3.37 17.46 -10.20
N LEU A 111 -2.12 17.77 -10.56
CA LEU A 111 -1.41 18.95 -10.04
C LEU A 111 -2.07 20.27 -10.51
N GLU A 112 -2.43 20.34 -11.77
CA GLU A 112 -3.12 21.51 -12.34
C GLU A 112 -4.49 21.72 -11.69
N ALA A 113 -5.24 20.64 -11.42
CA ALA A 113 -6.52 20.74 -10.72
C ALA A 113 -6.33 21.24 -9.28
N ALA A 114 -5.28 20.81 -8.58
CA ALA A 114 -4.95 21.28 -7.24
C ALA A 114 -4.54 22.77 -7.23
N ALA A 115 -3.71 23.19 -8.17
CA ALA A 115 -3.34 24.59 -8.37
C ALA A 115 -4.55 25.44 -8.78
N GLY A 116 -5.43 24.90 -9.65
CA GLY A 116 -6.68 25.52 -10.03
C GLY A 116 -7.57 25.83 -8.83
N LEU A 117 -7.75 24.88 -7.92
CA LEU A 117 -8.51 25.08 -6.66
C LEU A 117 -7.97 26.26 -5.87
N LYS A 118 -6.66 26.37 -5.75
CA LYS A 118 -6.01 27.45 -5.00
C LYS A 118 -6.27 28.82 -5.63
N ASN A 119 -6.37 28.87 -6.95
CA ASN A 119 -6.60 30.08 -7.73
C ASN A 119 -8.11 30.34 -8.01
N GLY A 120 -9.02 29.59 -7.35
CA GLY A 120 -10.47 29.73 -7.52
C GLY A 120 -11.00 29.21 -8.86
N ASN A 121 -10.22 28.42 -9.60
CA ASN A 121 -10.63 27.80 -10.86
C ASN A 121 -11.17 26.39 -10.61
N TYR A 122 -12.49 26.23 -10.73
CA TYR A 122 -13.20 24.96 -10.51
C TYR A 122 -13.49 24.20 -11.81
N SER A 123 -12.95 24.62 -12.96
CA SER A 123 -13.22 23.99 -14.26
C SER A 123 -12.87 22.51 -14.31
N TYR A 124 -11.84 22.09 -13.58
CA TYR A 124 -11.42 20.69 -13.48
C TYR A 124 -12.46 19.77 -12.81
N PHE A 125 -13.36 20.34 -11.99
CA PHE A 125 -14.42 19.62 -11.27
C PHE A 125 -15.75 19.58 -12.02
N THR A 126 -15.87 20.28 -13.14
CA THR A 126 -17.07 20.18 -13.99
C THR A 126 -17.17 18.80 -14.63
N PRO A 127 -18.36 18.36 -15.11
CA PRO A 127 -18.51 17.06 -15.78
C PRO A 127 -17.58 16.84 -16.97
N MET A 128 -17.15 17.92 -17.64
CA MET A 128 -16.20 17.86 -18.75
C MET A 128 -14.74 17.97 -18.31
N GLY A 129 -14.49 18.40 -17.08
CA GLY A 129 -13.16 18.52 -16.50
C GLY A 129 -12.57 17.15 -16.11
N TYR A 130 -11.26 17.17 -15.82
CA TYR A 130 -10.52 15.95 -15.48
C TYR A 130 -11.10 15.24 -14.25
N VAL A 131 -11.30 15.96 -13.14
CA VAL A 131 -11.82 15.38 -11.89
C VAL A 131 -13.28 14.94 -12.04
N GLY A 132 -14.09 15.67 -12.83
CA GLY A 132 -15.44 15.24 -13.14
C GLY A 132 -15.53 13.92 -13.88
N LYS A 133 -14.55 13.63 -14.77
CA LYS A 133 -14.42 12.35 -15.48
C LYS A 133 -13.73 11.27 -14.64
N CYS A 134 -12.79 11.66 -13.78
CA CYS A 134 -11.95 10.78 -12.96
C CYS A 134 -12.19 11.07 -11.47
N SER A 135 -13.43 10.92 -11.01
CA SER A 135 -13.86 11.26 -9.63
C SER A 135 -13.05 10.51 -8.55
N ASN A 136 -12.51 9.34 -8.89
CA ASN A 136 -11.63 8.57 -8.02
C ASN A 136 -10.28 9.26 -7.68
N GLN A 137 -9.99 10.38 -8.33
CA GLN A 137 -8.81 11.22 -8.08
C GLN A 137 -9.15 12.51 -7.31
N ALA A 138 -10.40 12.76 -6.98
CA ALA A 138 -10.81 13.99 -6.30
C ALA A 138 -10.10 14.18 -4.96
N GLY A 139 -9.99 13.13 -4.16
CA GLY A 139 -9.36 13.20 -2.85
C GLY A 139 -7.89 13.58 -2.90
N ILE A 140 -7.10 12.98 -3.83
CA ILE A 140 -5.69 13.36 -3.98
C ILE A 140 -5.52 14.82 -4.42
N VAL A 141 -6.41 15.33 -5.28
CA VAL A 141 -6.40 16.75 -5.70
C VAL A 141 -6.60 17.66 -4.49
N VAL A 142 -7.57 17.35 -3.62
CA VAL A 142 -7.82 18.11 -2.38
C VAL A 142 -6.61 18.05 -1.43
N ILE A 143 -5.98 16.89 -1.29
CA ILE A 143 -4.78 16.75 -0.45
C ILE A 143 -3.62 17.59 -1.01
N LEU A 144 -3.39 17.53 -2.32
CA LEU A 144 -2.35 18.35 -2.97
C LEU A 144 -2.65 19.85 -2.86
N TYR A 145 -3.91 20.25 -2.92
CA TYR A 145 -4.34 21.63 -2.66
C TYR A 145 -3.86 22.06 -1.26
N TYR A 146 -4.14 21.29 -0.21
CA TYR A 146 -3.66 21.63 1.14
C TYR A 146 -2.15 21.58 1.27
N LEU A 147 -1.47 20.63 0.65
CA LEU A 147 -0.02 20.55 0.63
C LEU A 147 0.63 21.75 -0.08
N SER A 148 -0.06 22.36 -1.05
CA SER A 148 0.45 23.53 -1.76
C SER A 148 0.62 24.77 -0.89
N PHE A 149 -0.06 24.85 0.26
CA PHE A 149 0.15 25.93 1.24
C PHE A 149 1.46 25.76 2.03
N ILE A 150 1.98 24.54 2.10
CA ILE A 150 3.21 24.22 2.86
C ILE A 150 4.41 24.23 1.92
N PHE A 151 4.28 23.57 0.77
CA PHE A 151 5.41 23.31 -0.14
C PHE A 151 5.42 24.18 -1.40
N GLY A 152 4.41 25.01 -1.61
CA GLY A 152 4.22 25.80 -2.83
C GLY A 152 3.41 25.06 -3.90
N GLU A 153 2.98 25.83 -4.91
CA GLU A 153 2.21 25.30 -6.04
C GLU A 153 3.10 24.42 -6.93
N ASN A 154 2.50 23.35 -7.48
CA ASN A 154 3.16 22.42 -8.40
C ASN A 154 4.43 21.76 -7.83
N ASN A 155 4.62 21.74 -6.52
CA ASN A 155 5.78 21.11 -5.89
C ASN A 155 5.60 19.59 -5.83
N TYR A 156 5.68 18.93 -6.99
CA TYR A 156 5.58 17.47 -7.11
C TYR A 156 6.73 16.75 -6.43
N GLN A 157 7.93 17.32 -6.39
CA GLN A 157 9.09 16.70 -5.74
C GLN A 157 8.87 16.55 -4.23
N ALA A 158 8.24 17.52 -3.57
CA ALA A 158 7.87 17.38 -2.16
C ALA A 158 6.91 16.21 -1.94
N PHE A 159 5.91 16.04 -2.82
CA PHE A 159 4.99 14.90 -2.75
C PHE A 159 5.72 13.57 -3.01
N GLN A 160 6.65 13.53 -3.96
CA GLN A 160 7.48 12.35 -4.23
C GLN A 160 8.35 11.97 -3.03
N VAL A 161 8.91 12.94 -2.31
CA VAL A 161 9.64 12.70 -1.04
C VAL A 161 8.69 12.14 0.03
N LEU A 162 7.49 12.69 0.16
CA LEU A 162 6.49 12.15 1.07
C LEU A 162 6.09 10.71 0.71
N ASN A 163 6.06 10.36 -0.59
CA ASN A 163 5.84 8.98 -1.03
C ASN A 163 6.91 8.02 -0.50
N ILE A 164 8.20 8.43 -0.38
CA ILE A 164 9.23 7.58 0.22
C ILE A 164 8.86 7.27 1.67
N ILE A 165 8.42 8.28 2.44
CA ILE A 165 8.00 8.10 3.83
C ILE A 165 6.80 7.16 3.90
N GLY A 166 5.80 7.35 3.03
CA GLY A 166 4.64 6.46 2.93
C GLY A 166 5.06 5.01 2.65
N LEU A 167 5.99 4.78 1.72
CA LEU A 167 6.51 3.46 1.39
C LEU A 167 7.20 2.80 2.60
N LEU A 168 8.02 3.55 3.35
CA LEU A 168 8.69 3.05 4.56
C LEU A 168 7.69 2.67 5.65
N VAL A 169 6.65 3.48 5.85
CA VAL A 169 5.56 3.16 6.79
C VAL A 169 4.82 1.89 6.33
N SER A 170 4.58 1.74 5.02
CA SER A 170 3.98 0.51 4.45
C SER A 170 4.82 -0.73 4.76
N TYR A 171 6.14 -0.64 4.58
CA TYR A 171 7.07 -1.73 4.89
C TYR A 171 7.03 -2.10 6.37
N TYR A 172 7.05 -1.10 7.25
CA TYR A 172 6.90 -1.34 8.69
C TYR A 172 5.58 -2.04 9.04
N CYS A 173 4.46 -1.57 8.47
CA CYS A 173 3.15 -2.17 8.68
C CYS A 173 3.10 -3.63 8.21
N LEU A 174 3.62 -3.94 7.01
CA LEU A 174 3.67 -5.30 6.48
C LEU A 174 4.49 -6.23 7.38
N CYS A 175 5.65 -5.78 7.86
CA CYS A 175 6.46 -6.54 8.80
C CYS A 175 5.71 -6.82 10.10
N LYS A 176 4.99 -5.83 10.63
CA LYS A 176 4.19 -5.99 11.86
C LYS A 176 2.97 -6.88 11.65
N ILE A 177 2.28 -6.76 10.53
CA ILE A 177 1.16 -7.63 10.17
C ILE A 177 1.65 -9.08 10.06
N SER A 178 2.78 -9.32 9.38
CA SER A 178 3.40 -10.64 9.29
C SER A 178 3.72 -11.22 10.68
N GLN A 179 4.34 -10.42 11.56
CA GLN A 179 4.63 -10.82 12.93
C GLN A 179 3.38 -11.26 13.70
N ILE A 180 2.34 -10.43 13.67
CA ILE A 180 1.09 -10.67 14.42
C ILE A 180 0.34 -11.88 13.85
N SER A 181 0.16 -11.92 12.52
CA SER A 181 -0.63 -12.96 11.86
C SER A 181 -0.05 -14.37 12.04
N PHE A 182 1.26 -14.49 12.11
CA PHE A 182 1.95 -15.78 12.21
C PHE A 182 2.58 -16.03 13.60
N HIS A 183 2.51 -15.06 14.50
CA HIS A 183 3.17 -15.11 15.82
C HIS A 183 4.65 -15.52 15.72
N ASN A 184 5.35 -15.02 14.69
CA ASN A 184 6.70 -15.44 14.34
C ASN A 184 7.60 -14.24 13.98
N ASP A 185 8.64 -14.02 14.78
CA ASP A 185 9.61 -12.94 14.57
C ASP A 185 10.52 -13.20 13.36
N GLU A 186 10.76 -14.45 13.02
CA GLU A 186 11.56 -14.81 11.85
C GLU A 186 10.86 -14.38 10.57
N LEU A 187 9.54 -14.61 10.47
CA LEU A 187 8.75 -14.17 9.31
C LEU A 187 8.72 -12.65 9.17
N LYS A 188 8.65 -11.90 10.27
CA LYS A 188 8.80 -10.43 10.25
C LYS A 188 10.11 -10.01 9.60
N ASN A 189 11.22 -10.66 9.97
CA ASN A 189 12.55 -10.34 9.45
C ASN A 189 12.68 -10.72 7.97
N TRP A 190 12.14 -11.86 7.56
CA TRP A 190 12.09 -12.25 6.15
C TRP A 190 11.23 -11.30 5.32
N THR A 191 10.09 -10.87 5.84
CA THR A 191 9.24 -9.87 5.19
C THR A 191 10.02 -8.58 4.94
N LEU A 192 10.78 -8.11 5.94
CA LEU A 192 11.62 -6.93 5.78
C LEU A 192 12.62 -7.07 4.64
N ILE A 193 13.37 -8.18 4.62
CA ILE A 193 14.38 -8.43 3.60
C ILE A 193 13.76 -8.48 2.21
N LEU A 194 12.64 -9.21 2.05
CA LEU A 194 11.96 -9.34 0.78
C LEU A 194 11.42 -8.00 0.26
N LEU A 195 10.88 -7.15 1.13
CA LEU A 195 10.36 -5.82 0.76
C LEU A 195 11.46 -4.90 0.22
N PHE A 196 12.64 -4.91 0.86
CA PHE A 196 13.75 -4.08 0.38
C PHE A 196 14.48 -4.65 -0.85
N ILE A 197 14.42 -5.97 -1.07
CA ILE A 197 14.90 -6.60 -2.31
C ILE A 197 13.94 -6.30 -3.47
N PHE A 198 12.64 -6.19 -3.20
CA PHE A 198 11.65 -5.90 -4.22
C PHE A 198 11.72 -4.42 -4.65
N PHE A 199 12.84 -4.07 -5.29
CA PHE A 199 13.19 -2.72 -5.72
C PHE A 199 12.16 -2.03 -6.64
N PRO A 200 11.36 -2.70 -7.48
CA PRO A 200 10.36 -2.04 -8.33
C PRO A 200 9.39 -1.12 -7.59
N LEU A 201 9.03 -1.41 -6.33
CA LEU A 201 8.18 -0.54 -5.54
C LEU A 201 8.81 0.84 -5.28
N THR A 202 10.13 0.94 -5.26
CA THR A 202 10.83 2.20 -5.06
C THR A 202 10.58 3.19 -6.19
N PHE A 203 10.39 2.72 -7.42
CA PHE A 203 10.09 3.60 -8.55
C PHE A 203 8.69 4.24 -8.46
N TYR A 204 7.76 3.62 -7.74
CA TYR A 204 6.44 4.19 -7.53
C TYR A 204 6.46 5.49 -6.74
N VAL A 205 7.54 5.80 -6.01
CA VAL A 205 7.67 7.07 -5.27
C VAL A 205 7.70 8.28 -6.21
N ALA A 206 8.11 8.09 -7.46
CA ALA A 206 8.16 9.14 -8.47
C ALA A 206 6.77 9.57 -8.98
N PHE A 207 5.73 8.75 -8.76
CA PHE A 207 4.40 9.03 -9.27
C PHE A 207 3.60 9.94 -8.33
N VAL A 208 2.99 10.98 -8.90
CA VAL A 208 2.09 11.88 -8.17
C VAL A 208 0.66 11.33 -8.22
N TYR A 209 0.49 10.17 -7.55
CA TYR A 209 -0.80 9.51 -7.39
C TYR A 209 -1.05 9.13 -5.93
N GLY A 210 -2.31 8.95 -5.58
CA GLY A 210 -2.70 8.49 -4.24
C GLY A 210 -2.35 7.03 -3.92
N ASN A 211 -1.64 6.31 -4.81
CA ASN A 211 -1.40 4.87 -4.67
C ASN A 211 -0.59 4.51 -3.43
N ILE A 212 0.55 5.16 -3.19
CA ILE A 212 1.41 4.86 -2.05
C ILE A 212 0.71 5.20 -0.73
N PHE A 213 0.14 6.39 -0.63
CA PHE A 213 -0.55 6.79 0.60
C PHE A 213 -1.82 5.98 0.84
N GLY A 214 -2.62 5.71 -0.20
CA GLY A 214 -3.78 4.84 -0.08
C GLY A 214 -3.39 3.43 0.40
N HIS A 215 -2.29 2.86 -0.12
CA HIS A 215 -1.73 1.60 0.33
C HIS A 215 -1.24 1.69 1.79
N THR A 216 -0.49 2.73 2.14
CA THR A 216 0.03 2.97 3.49
C THR A 216 -1.08 3.02 4.52
N PHE A 217 -2.10 3.84 4.27
CA PHE A 217 -3.23 3.99 5.18
C PHE A 217 -4.10 2.73 5.23
N SER A 218 -4.23 1.98 4.14
CA SER A 218 -4.87 0.66 4.14
C SER A 218 -4.14 -0.33 5.05
N LEU A 219 -2.83 -0.40 4.98
CA LEU A 219 -2.02 -1.25 5.85
C LEU A 219 -2.07 -0.81 7.31
N LEU A 220 -2.07 0.50 7.57
CA LEU A 220 -2.26 1.03 8.92
C LEU A 220 -3.63 0.65 9.48
N ALA A 221 -4.69 0.74 8.66
CA ALA A 221 -6.04 0.32 9.06
C ALA A 221 -6.08 -1.17 9.43
N ILE A 222 -5.49 -2.03 8.60
CA ILE A 222 -5.41 -3.48 8.84
C ILE A 222 -4.59 -3.77 10.10
N LEU A 223 -3.40 -3.16 10.25
CA LEU A 223 -2.54 -3.35 11.42
C LEU A 223 -3.26 -2.92 12.71
N ALA A 224 -3.89 -1.76 12.69
CA ALA A 224 -4.66 -1.27 13.82
C ALA A 224 -5.87 -2.17 14.12
N GLY A 225 -6.56 -2.70 13.11
CA GLY A 225 -7.60 -3.70 13.27
C GLY A 225 -7.10 -4.95 14.00
N TYR A 226 -5.98 -5.53 13.56
CA TYR A 226 -5.35 -6.67 14.25
C TYR A 226 -5.01 -6.35 15.72
N GLN A 227 -4.40 -5.17 15.97
CA GLN A 227 -4.05 -4.74 17.33
C GLN A 227 -5.30 -4.54 18.22
N TYR A 228 -6.41 -4.11 17.64
CA TYR A 228 -7.68 -4.02 18.36
C TYR A 228 -8.17 -5.41 18.76
N PHE A 229 -8.16 -6.38 17.86
CA PHE A 229 -8.63 -7.76 18.17
C PHE A 229 -7.77 -8.44 19.22
N GLU A 230 -6.46 -8.12 19.28
CA GLU A 230 -5.57 -8.66 20.32
C GLU A 230 -5.72 -7.97 21.68
N THR A 231 -5.87 -6.64 21.68
CA THR A 231 -5.76 -5.84 22.92
C THR A 231 -7.06 -5.25 23.42
N SER A 232 -8.12 -5.25 22.60
CA SER A 232 -9.43 -4.61 22.84
C SER A 232 -9.34 -3.11 23.19
N LYS A 233 -8.24 -2.43 22.86
CA LYS A 233 -8.06 -1.00 23.16
C LYS A 233 -8.72 -0.14 22.08
N ILE A 234 -9.65 0.74 22.50
CA ILE A 234 -10.44 1.62 21.62
C ILE A 234 -9.58 2.49 20.68
N LYS A 235 -8.39 2.91 21.12
CA LYS A 235 -7.47 3.72 20.32
C LYS A 235 -7.14 3.07 18.97
N TYR A 236 -7.06 1.75 18.92
CA TYR A 236 -6.73 1.04 17.68
C TYR A 236 -7.90 0.98 16.71
N ILE A 237 -9.15 0.92 17.21
CA ILE A 237 -10.29 1.00 16.30
C ILE A 237 -10.44 2.40 15.71
N VAL A 238 -10.22 3.43 16.52
CA VAL A 238 -10.21 4.82 16.03
C VAL A 238 -9.12 5.01 14.98
N LEU A 239 -7.90 4.52 15.23
CA LEU A 239 -6.81 4.58 14.26
C LEU A 239 -7.16 3.84 12.97
N SER A 240 -7.79 2.67 13.07
CA SER A 240 -8.22 1.87 11.92
C SER A 240 -9.23 2.63 11.05
N ILE A 241 -10.27 3.23 11.69
CA ILE A 241 -11.31 4.00 10.99
C ILE A 241 -10.70 5.25 10.32
N VAL A 242 -9.92 6.01 11.04
CA VAL A 242 -9.26 7.21 10.49
C VAL A 242 -8.36 6.83 9.32
N SER A 243 -7.57 5.76 9.45
CA SER A 243 -6.70 5.31 8.39
C SER A 243 -7.46 4.88 7.14
N ILE A 244 -8.59 4.16 7.28
CA ILE A 244 -9.34 3.74 6.09
C ILE A 244 -10.02 4.92 5.38
N ILE A 245 -10.47 5.95 6.12
CA ILE A 245 -10.98 7.19 5.53
C ILE A 245 -9.89 7.84 4.68
N PHE A 246 -8.69 8.02 5.23
CA PHE A 246 -7.56 8.58 4.46
C PHE A 246 -7.19 7.71 3.27
N ALA A 247 -7.20 6.38 3.39
CA ALA A 247 -6.92 5.50 2.27
C ALA A 247 -7.88 5.74 1.09
N MET A 248 -9.19 5.83 1.38
CA MET A 248 -10.22 6.09 0.37
C MET A 248 -10.15 7.53 -0.18
N MET A 249 -9.81 8.52 0.65
CA MET A 249 -9.57 9.90 0.20
C MET A 249 -8.39 9.99 -0.77
N PHE A 250 -7.28 9.27 -0.54
CA PHE A 250 -6.17 9.26 -1.48
C PHE A 250 -6.53 8.58 -2.81
N LYS A 251 -7.31 7.51 -2.75
CA LYS A 251 -7.81 6.83 -3.94
C LYS A 251 -9.03 5.96 -3.60
N SER A 252 -10.16 6.24 -4.21
CA SER A 252 -11.43 5.54 -3.91
C SER A 252 -11.37 4.03 -4.13
N ASN A 253 -10.43 3.52 -4.94
CA ASN A 253 -10.22 2.08 -5.15
C ASN A 253 -9.91 1.33 -3.84
N TYR A 254 -9.39 2.01 -2.81
CA TYR A 254 -9.14 1.41 -1.50
C TYR A 254 -10.42 1.14 -0.70
N MET A 255 -11.58 1.50 -1.22
CA MET A 255 -12.88 1.03 -0.71
C MET A 255 -12.94 -0.51 -0.65
N ILE A 256 -12.19 -1.23 -1.49
CA ILE A 256 -12.09 -2.69 -1.41
C ILE A 256 -11.55 -3.15 -0.06
N VAL A 257 -10.61 -2.43 0.53
CA VAL A 257 -10.06 -2.74 1.86
C VAL A 257 -11.09 -2.46 2.95
N PHE A 258 -11.84 -1.36 2.82
CA PHE A 258 -12.97 -1.08 3.70
C PHE A 258 -14.00 -2.23 3.70
N VAL A 259 -14.42 -2.67 2.51
CA VAL A 259 -15.36 -3.80 2.36
C VAL A 259 -14.77 -5.08 2.98
N ALA A 260 -13.49 -5.37 2.74
CA ALA A 260 -12.83 -6.53 3.32
C ALA A 260 -12.83 -6.48 4.86
N MET A 261 -12.59 -5.30 5.46
CA MET A 261 -12.63 -5.11 6.91
C MET A 261 -14.05 -5.30 7.48
N VAL A 262 -15.08 -4.79 6.79
CA VAL A 262 -16.48 -5.00 7.16
C VAL A 262 -16.82 -6.50 7.13
N ILE A 263 -16.44 -7.21 6.07
CA ILE A 263 -16.64 -8.66 5.95
C ILE A 263 -15.92 -9.40 7.10
N PHE A 264 -14.68 -9.00 7.43
CA PHE A 264 -13.94 -9.60 8.54
C PHE A 264 -14.66 -9.42 9.89
N ILE A 265 -15.19 -8.23 10.17
CA ILE A 265 -15.96 -7.95 11.38
C ILE A 265 -17.26 -8.79 11.40
N LEU A 266 -17.95 -8.91 10.26
CA LEU A 266 -19.14 -9.77 10.15
C LEU A 266 -18.81 -11.23 10.45
N PHE A 267 -17.69 -11.74 9.94
CA PHE A 267 -17.25 -13.10 10.28
C PHE A 267 -16.93 -13.26 11.78
N ASP A 268 -16.31 -12.27 12.42
CA ASP A 268 -16.06 -12.31 13.87
C ASP A 268 -17.39 -12.37 14.67
N ILE A 269 -18.39 -11.59 14.27
CA ILE A 269 -19.72 -11.63 14.88
C ILE A 269 -20.36 -13.02 14.72
N ILE A 270 -20.38 -13.57 13.51
CA ILE A 270 -21.10 -14.80 13.18
C ILE A 270 -20.38 -16.02 13.75
N LEU A 271 -19.05 -16.12 13.52
CA LEU A 271 -18.29 -17.33 13.86
C LEU A 271 -17.83 -17.36 15.31
N ASN A 272 -17.51 -16.22 15.90
CA ASN A 272 -17.04 -16.13 17.27
C ASN A 272 -18.13 -15.67 18.24
N LYS A 273 -19.35 -15.37 17.73
CA LYS A 273 -20.49 -14.89 18.52
C LYS A 273 -20.18 -13.63 19.35
N LYS A 274 -19.23 -12.82 18.85
CA LYS A 274 -18.83 -11.57 19.50
C LYS A 274 -19.80 -10.45 19.09
N TYR A 275 -20.97 -10.41 19.67
CA TYR A 275 -22.00 -9.39 19.36
C TYR A 275 -21.53 -7.96 19.69
N THR A 276 -20.56 -7.79 20.56
CA THR A 276 -19.91 -6.48 20.79
C THR A 276 -19.26 -5.90 19.55
N SER A 277 -18.86 -6.74 18.60
CA SER A 277 -18.31 -6.30 17.32
C SER A 277 -19.34 -5.64 16.39
N ILE A 278 -20.65 -5.71 16.71
CA ILE A 278 -21.69 -4.94 16.00
C ILE A 278 -21.44 -3.44 16.14
N ILE A 279 -20.97 -3.00 17.30
CA ILE A 279 -20.61 -1.59 17.53
C ILE A 279 -19.54 -1.13 16.53
N LEU A 280 -18.61 -2.01 16.17
CA LEU A 280 -17.58 -1.71 15.18
C LEU A 280 -18.18 -1.45 13.80
N LEU A 281 -19.16 -2.27 13.37
CA LEU A 281 -19.86 -2.04 12.10
C LEU A 281 -20.53 -0.67 12.08
N ILE A 282 -21.21 -0.30 13.18
CA ILE A 282 -21.85 1.02 13.30
C ILE A 282 -20.81 2.15 13.19
N LEU A 283 -19.63 1.98 13.79
CA LEU A 283 -18.56 2.97 13.72
C LEU A 283 -17.90 3.04 12.31
N PHE A 284 -17.91 1.95 11.55
CA PHE A 284 -17.36 1.94 10.19
C PHE A 284 -18.30 2.56 9.15
N VAL A 285 -19.61 2.56 9.37
CA VAL A 285 -20.58 3.17 8.42
C VAL A 285 -20.31 4.65 8.15
N PRO A 286 -20.08 5.52 9.16
CA PRO A 286 -19.73 6.91 8.91
C PRO A 286 -18.44 7.09 8.11
N ALA A 287 -17.48 6.16 8.18
CA ALA A 287 -16.24 6.23 7.44
C ALA A 287 -16.46 6.22 5.92
N TYR A 288 -17.46 5.48 5.45
CA TYR A 288 -17.84 5.46 4.04
C TYR A 288 -18.38 6.81 3.55
N PHE A 289 -19.17 7.50 4.39
CA PHE A 289 -19.73 8.80 4.02
C PHE A 289 -18.76 9.96 4.21
N ALA A 290 -17.68 9.75 4.96
CA ALA A 290 -16.65 10.77 5.21
C ALA A 290 -15.51 10.76 4.16
N SER A 291 -15.46 9.75 3.30
CA SER A 291 -14.46 9.60 2.23
C SER A 291 -14.99 10.07 0.88
#